data_6c9c9bbad4be07cfe32b3009178fcf4b
#
_entry.id   6c9c9bbad4be07cfe32b3009178fcf4b
#
_cell.length_a   1.000
_cell.length_b   1.000
_cell.length_c   1.000
_cell.angle_alpha   90.00
_cell.angle_beta   90.00
_cell.angle_gamma   90.00
#
_symmetry.space_group_name_H-M   'P 1'
#
loop_
_entity.id
_entity.type
_entity.pdbx_description
1 polymer ?
#
loop_
_entity_poly.entity_id
_entity_poly.type
_entity_poly.pdbx_seq_one_letter_code
_entity_poly.pdbx_strand_id
1 'polypeptide(L)'
;MYSKENYLMIGNSRWHWASKIKKDWKYFHSSPNPIEFKDQDHSKLTWAAVGPVPENIKLCPSKKIILDNVPLNNLPSNLGIDRALASWSAFKKQSSLKRQEQDLIVIDAGTILSITKITNKGEFAGGQLIPGFSLQLSSMSNRAMNLETPIVKKIPTETFQY
;
A
#
# COMPACT_ATOMS: atom_id res chain seq x y z
N MET A 1 -4.43 -14.80 -27.44
CA MET A 1 -3.61 -15.07 -26.25
C MET A 1 -3.86 -13.95 -25.23
N TYR A 2 -4.49 -14.21 -24.10
CA TYR A 2 -4.75 -13.17 -23.11
C TYR A 2 -3.47 -12.89 -22.31
N SER A 3 -3.02 -11.64 -22.30
CA SER A 3 -1.87 -11.25 -21.50
C SER A 3 -2.27 -11.23 -20.02
N LYS A 4 -1.47 -11.91 -19.19
CA LYS A 4 -1.55 -11.80 -17.74
C LYS A 4 -0.78 -10.54 -17.33
N GLU A 5 -1.44 -9.60 -16.67
CA GLU A 5 -0.81 -8.43 -16.10
C GLU A 5 -0.54 -8.68 -14.61
N ASN A 6 0.69 -8.42 -14.17
CA ASN A 6 1.10 -8.60 -12.78
C ASN A 6 1.59 -7.27 -12.20
N TYR A 7 1.24 -7.04 -10.97
CA TYR A 7 1.58 -5.83 -10.22
C TYR A 7 2.15 -6.20 -8.87
N LEU A 8 3.15 -5.45 -8.41
CA LEU A 8 3.78 -5.63 -7.11
C LEU A 8 3.98 -4.28 -6.42
N MET A 9 3.51 -4.18 -5.19
CA MET A 9 3.90 -3.14 -4.26
C MET A 9 4.83 -3.73 -3.21
N ILE A 10 6.06 -3.28 -3.18
CA ILE A 10 7.08 -3.66 -2.19
C ILE A 10 6.94 -2.72 -0.99
N GLY A 11 6.35 -3.24 0.09
CA GLY A 11 6.26 -2.56 1.37
C GLY A 11 7.40 -2.94 2.31
N ASN A 12 7.48 -2.28 3.47
CA ASN A 12 8.50 -2.57 4.48
C ASN A 12 8.31 -3.93 5.15
N SER A 13 7.07 -4.32 5.44
CA SER A 13 6.74 -5.53 6.21
C SER A 13 6.06 -6.60 5.36
N ARG A 14 5.49 -6.24 4.23
CA ARG A 14 4.75 -7.14 3.33
C ARG A 14 4.90 -6.68 1.89
N TRP A 15 4.82 -7.64 0.99
CA TRP A 15 4.67 -7.41 -0.44
C TRP A 15 3.23 -7.68 -0.85
N HIS A 16 2.67 -6.78 -1.63
CA HIS A 16 1.28 -6.84 -2.09
C HIS A 16 1.26 -7.11 -3.58
N TRP A 17 0.61 -8.18 -3.96
CA TRP A 17 0.55 -8.65 -5.33
C TRP A 17 -0.87 -8.49 -5.89
N ALA A 18 -0.95 -8.12 -7.14
CA ALA A 18 -2.18 -8.18 -7.91
C ALA A 18 -1.92 -8.79 -9.28
N SER A 19 -2.80 -9.67 -9.72
CA SER A 19 -2.74 -10.27 -11.04
C SER A 19 -4.09 -10.09 -11.71
N LYS A 20 -4.07 -9.63 -12.96
CA LYS A 20 -5.26 -9.51 -13.79
C LYS A 20 -5.23 -10.56 -14.90
N ILE A 21 -6.26 -11.37 -14.98
CA ILE A 21 -6.43 -12.38 -16.01
C ILE A 21 -7.81 -12.13 -16.64
N LYS A 22 -7.85 -11.63 -17.89
CA LYS A 22 -9.08 -11.15 -18.53
C LYS A 22 -9.71 -10.00 -17.73
N LYS A 23 -10.87 -10.21 -17.11
CA LYS A 23 -11.57 -9.24 -16.27
C LYS A 23 -11.39 -9.50 -14.78
N ASP A 24 -10.80 -10.62 -14.39
CA ASP A 24 -10.71 -11.07 -13.01
C ASP A 24 -9.40 -10.60 -12.36
N TRP A 25 -9.49 -10.10 -11.14
CA TRP A 25 -8.38 -9.71 -10.31
C TRP A 25 -8.16 -10.73 -9.20
N LYS A 26 -6.90 -11.07 -8.98
CA LYS A 26 -6.45 -11.86 -7.83
C LYS A 26 -5.47 -11.02 -7.02
N TYR A 27 -5.67 -11.00 -5.70
CA TYR A 27 -4.83 -10.27 -4.76
C TYR A 27 -4.28 -11.22 -3.72
N PHE A 28 -3.02 -11.05 -3.36
CA PHE A 28 -2.42 -11.78 -2.25
C PHE A 28 -1.28 -10.98 -1.64
N HIS A 29 -0.85 -11.40 -0.45
CA HIS A 29 0.26 -10.79 0.28
C HIS A 29 1.29 -11.85 0.58
N SER A 30 2.56 -11.47 0.51
CA SER A 30 3.67 -12.32 0.95
C SER A 30 4.55 -11.58 1.94
N SER A 31 5.34 -12.34 2.69
CA SER A 31 6.48 -11.78 3.41
C SER A 31 7.52 -11.29 2.40
N PRO A 32 8.39 -10.33 2.78
CA PRO A 32 9.50 -9.91 1.94
C PRO A 32 10.47 -11.10 1.72
N ASN A 33 10.23 -11.88 0.69
CA ASN A 33 11.03 -13.07 0.40
C ASN A 33 11.44 -13.11 -1.08
N PRO A 34 12.75 -12.96 -1.38
CA PRO A 34 13.25 -13.00 -2.75
C PRO A 34 13.06 -14.37 -3.45
N ILE A 35 12.84 -15.46 -2.69
CA ILE A 35 12.66 -16.81 -3.25
C ILE A 35 11.43 -16.87 -4.17
N GLU A 36 10.39 -16.11 -3.87
CA GLU A 36 9.18 -16.03 -4.71
C GLU A 36 9.43 -15.48 -6.12
N PHE A 37 10.61 -14.88 -6.33
CA PHE A 37 11.01 -14.33 -7.63
C PHE A 37 11.82 -15.31 -8.49
N LYS A 38 12.22 -16.46 -7.98
CA LYS A 38 13.18 -17.33 -8.70
C LYS A 38 12.68 -17.92 -10.02
N ASP A 39 11.36 -18.05 -10.19
CA ASP A 39 10.78 -18.83 -11.29
C ASP A 39 9.81 -18.05 -12.19
N GLN A 40 9.78 -16.71 -12.10
CA GLN A 40 8.83 -15.89 -12.87
C GLN A 40 9.55 -14.90 -13.81
N ASP A 41 9.04 -14.77 -15.02
CA ASP A 41 9.43 -13.69 -15.92
C ASP A 41 8.91 -12.34 -15.40
N HIS A 42 9.79 -11.57 -14.77
CA HIS A 42 9.48 -10.26 -14.18
C HIS A 42 9.59 -9.10 -15.17
N SER A 43 9.92 -9.36 -16.43
CA SER A 43 10.02 -8.31 -17.47
C SER A 43 8.71 -7.57 -17.68
N LYS A 44 7.57 -8.21 -17.40
CA LYS A 44 6.23 -7.66 -17.53
C LYS A 44 5.60 -7.20 -16.21
N LEU A 45 6.34 -7.31 -15.10
CA LEU A 45 5.85 -6.92 -13.79
C LEU A 45 5.88 -5.40 -13.65
N THR A 46 4.72 -4.79 -13.42
CA THR A 46 4.61 -3.38 -13.02
C THR A 46 4.78 -3.29 -11.50
N TRP A 47 5.65 -2.43 -11.02
CA TRP A 47 6.00 -2.43 -9.61
C TRP A 47 6.21 -1.04 -9.02
N ALA A 48 6.03 -0.94 -7.71
CA ALA A 48 6.37 0.22 -6.90
C ALA A 48 6.99 -0.23 -5.58
N ALA A 49 7.75 0.63 -4.91
CA ALA A 49 8.40 0.28 -3.65
C ALA A 49 8.48 1.46 -2.70
N VAL A 50 8.18 1.22 -1.42
CA VAL A 50 8.51 2.07 -0.27
C VAL A 50 9.49 1.35 0.67
N GLY A 51 9.53 0.03 0.62
CA GLY A 51 10.51 -0.79 1.31
C GLY A 51 11.75 -1.06 0.47
N PRO A 52 12.77 -1.69 1.08
CA PRO A 52 13.99 -2.05 0.39
C PRO A 52 13.71 -3.09 -0.72
N VAL A 53 14.26 -2.85 -1.89
CA VAL A 53 14.24 -3.82 -2.99
C VAL A 53 15.49 -4.70 -2.85
N PRO A 54 15.34 -6.03 -2.70
CA PRO A 54 16.50 -6.91 -2.58
C PRO A 54 17.36 -6.89 -3.85
N GLU A 55 18.68 -6.82 -3.69
CA GLU A 55 19.64 -6.69 -4.80
C GLU A 55 19.62 -7.88 -5.78
N ASN A 56 19.25 -9.06 -5.27
CA ASN A 56 19.18 -10.29 -6.08
C ASN A 56 17.90 -10.39 -6.93
N ILE A 57 17.01 -9.39 -6.88
CA ILE A 57 15.79 -9.32 -7.68
C ILE A 57 16.01 -8.38 -8.86
N LYS A 58 15.89 -8.91 -10.07
CA LYS A 58 15.97 -8.12 -11.30
C LYS A 58 14.60 -7.62 -11.71
N LEU A 59 14.21 -6.46 -11.22
CA LEU A 59 13.00 -5.76 -11.65
C LEU A 59 13.32 -4.82 -12.82
N CYS A 60 12.41 -4.75 -13.80
CA CYS A 60 12.57 -3.86 -14.94
C CYS A 60 12.37 -2.39 -14.51
N PRO A 61 13.39 -1.51 -14.63
CA PRO A 61 13.26 -0.11 -14.19
C PRO A 61 12.16 0.67 -14.92
N SER A 62 11.95 0.38 -16.22
CA SER A 62 10.92 1.05 -17.03
C SER A 62 9.49 0.67 -16.64
N LYS A 63 9.31 -0.33 -15.78
CA LYS A 63 8.03 -0.76 -15.23
C LYS A 63 7.80 -0.26 -13.79
N LYS A 64 8.74 0.52 -13.25
CA LYS A 64 8.60 1.12 -11.93
C LYS A 64 7.60 2.27 -11.98
N ILE A 65 6.63 2.25 -11.07
CA ILE A 65 5.74 3.39 -10.83
C ILE A 65 6.40 4.29 -9.78
N ILE A 66 6.53 5.55 -10.10
CA ILE A 66 7.05 6.62 -9.24
C ILE A 66 5.96 7.67 -8.99
N LEU A 67 6.20 8.62 -8.11
CA LEU A 67 5.22 9.65 -7.75
C LEU A 67 4.70 10.43 -8.95
N ASP A 68 5.55 10.75 -9.91
CA ASP A 68 5.19 11.49 -11.12
C ASP A 68 4.21 10.74 -12.05
N ASN A 69 4.08 9.43 -11.84
CA ASN A 69 3.09 8.61 -12.56
C ASN A 69 1.71 8.62 -11.89
N VAL A 70 1.59 9.18 -10.68
CA VAL A 70 0.32 9.24 -9.96
C VAL A 70 -0.41 10.52 -10.31
N PRO A 71 -1.61 10.45 -10.92
CA PRO A 71 -2.30 11.64 -11.41
C PRO A 71 -3.09 12.34 -10.28
N LEU A 72 -2.38 12.73 -9.23
CA LEU A 72 -2.80 13.63 -8.17
C LEU A 72 -1.87 14.85 -8.17
N ASN A 73 -2.42 16.01 -7.85
CA ASN A 73 -1.66 17.26 -7.81
C ASN A 73 -1.04 17.51 -6.43
N ASN A 74 0.02 18.30 -6.39
CA ASN A 74 0.66 18.78 -5.16
C ASN A 74 1.22 17.65 -4.27
N LEU A 75 1.63 16.52 -4.85
CA LEU A 75 2.27 15.44 -4.11
C LEU A 75 3.65 15.89 -3.62
N PRO A 76 3.95 15.84 -2.31
CA PRO A 76 5.30 16.12 -1.82
C PRO A 76 6.29 15.07 -2.34
N SER A 77 7.50 15.49 -2.69
CA SER A 77 8.54 14.60 -3.23
C SER A 77 8.94 13.45 -2.31
N ASN A 78 8.73 13.62 -1.00
CA ASN A 78 8.99 12.62 0.03
C ASN A 78 7.77 11.79 0.42
N LEU A 79 6.64 11.91 -0.30
CA LEU A 79 5.48 11.08 -0.05
C LEU A 79 5.74 9.63 -0.46
N GLY A 80 5.41 8.67 0.40
CA GLY A 80 5.45 7.26 0.04
C GLY A 80 4.54 6.94 -1.15
N ILE A 81 5.07 6.20 -2.13
CA ILE A 81 4.33 5.83 -3.34
C ILE A 81 3.09 4.98 -3.03
N ASP A 82 3.12 4.14 -1.99
CA ASP A 82 1.98 3.36 -1.49
C ASP A 82 0.83 4.29 -1.10
N ARG A 83 1.14 5.34 -0.34
CA ARG A 83 0.20 6.34 0.11
C ARG A 83 -0.41 7.14 -1.06
N ALA A 84 0.42 7.51 -2.04
CA ALA A 84 -0.03 8.20 -3.24
C ALA A 84 -0.98 7.31 -4.08
N LEU A 85 -0.63 6.04 -4.29
CA LEU A 85 -1.44 5.09 -5.04
C LEU A 85 -2.77 4.76 -4.35
N ALA A 86 -2.75 4.56 -3.01
CA ALA A 86 -3.97 4.36 -2.24
C ALA A 86 -4.90 5.57 -2.36
N SER A 87 -4.35 6.79 -2.24
CA SER A 87 -5.10 8.04 -2.38
C SER A 87 -5.68 8.21 -3.78
N TRP A 88 -4.90 7.95 -4.81
CA TRP A 88 -5.39 7.97 -6.19
C TRP A 88 -6.50 6.97 -6.44
N SER A 89 -6.35 5.73 -5.97
CA SER A 89 -7.36 4.69 -6.12
C SER A 89 -8.68 5.09 -5.46
N ALA A 90 -8.62 5.63 -4.24
CA ALA A 90 -9.79 6.09 -3.51
C ALA A 90 -10.46 7.30 -4.20
N PHE A 91 -9.67 8.28 -4.66
CA PHE A 91 -10.16 9.43 -5.41
C PHE A 91 -10.87 9.01 -6.70
N LYS A 92 -10.28 8.11 -7.48
CA LYS A 92 -10.89 7.57 -8.69
C LYS A 92 -12.20 6.84 -8.41
N LYS A 93 -12.27 6.07 -7.31
CA LYS A 93 -13.49 5.38 -6.89
C LYS A 93 -14.58 6.39 -6.48
N GLN A 94 -14.25 7.41 -5.71
CA GLN A 94 -15.18 8.49 -5.34
C GLN A 94 -15.76 9.19 -6.58
N SER A 95 -14.90 9.50 -7.56
CA SER A 95 -15.31 10.12 -8.83
C SER A 95 -16.30 9.24 -9.59
N SER A 96 -16.08 7.92 -9.61
CA SER A 96 -17.02 6.97 -10.27
C SER A 96 -18.38 6.89 -9.59
N LEU A 97 -18.45 7.21 -8.29
CA LEU A 97 -19.69 7.23 -7.50
C LEU A 97 -20.43 8.58 -7.58
N LYS A 98 -19.99 9.53 -8.42
CA LYS A 98 -20.55 10.89 -8.55
C LYS A 98 -20.55 11.69 -7.23
N ARG A 99 -19.63 11.42 -6.32
CA ARG A 99 -19.45 12.13 -5.04
C ARG A 99 -18.28 13.12 -5.11
N GLN A 100 -18.12 13.81 -6.22
CA GLN A 100 -16.96 14.68 -6.53
C GLN A 100 -16.94 16.02 -5.76
N GLU A 101 -18.02 16.36 -5.06
CA GLU A 101 -18.12 17.65 -4.37
C GLU A 101 -17.42 17.68 -2.99
N GLN A 102 -16.96 16.52 -2.50
CA GLN A 102 -16.40 16.40 -1.16
C GLN A 102 -14.91 16.07 -1.19
N ASP A 103 -14.18 16.65 -0.25
CA ASP A 103 -12.82 16.22 0.05
C ASP A 103 -12.81 14.78 0.55
N LEU A 104 -11.71 14.10 0.32
CA LEU A 104 -11.52 12.69 0.67
C LEU A 104 -10.48 12.56 1.78
N ILE A 105 -10.80 11.77 2.81
CA ILE A 105 -9.83 11.27 3.79
C ILE A 105 -9.56 9.80 3.50
N VAL A 106 -8.31 9.50 3.22
CA VAL A 106 -7.83 8.12 3.01
C VAL A 106 -7.08 7.69 4.25
N ILE A 107 -7.50 6.57 4.83
CA ILE A 107 -6.86 5.96 6.00
C ILE A 107 -6.33 4.60 5.56
N ASP A 108 -5.03 4.40 5.70
CA ASP A 108 -4.37 3.12 5.47
C ASP A 108 -3.75 2.62 6.78
N ALA A 109 -4.23 1.47 7.25
CA ALA A 109 -3.87 0.91 8.53
C ALA A 109 -2.93 -0.31 8.35
N GLY A 110 -1.64 -0.06 8.49
CA GLY A 110 -0.59 -1.07 8.41
C GLY A 110 0.37 -1.00 9.60
N THR A 111 1.65 -1.25 9.34
CA THR A 111 2.74 -1.02 10.30
C THR A 111 2.77 0.45 10.74
N ILE A 112 2.48 1.33 9.81
CA ILE A 112 2.17 2.73 10.04
C ILE A 112 0.71 2.95 9.68
N LEU A 113 -0.03 3.69 10.51
CA LEU A 113 -1.33 4.22 10.20
C LEU A 113 -1.14 5.56 9.49
N SER A 114 -1.49 5.63 8.22
CA SER A 114 -1.42 6.87 7.46
C SER A 114 -2.83 7.48 7.27
N ILE A 115 -2.93 8.78 7.45
CA ILE A 115 -4.12 9.57 7.17
C ILE A 115 -3.73 10.57 6.09
N THR A 116 -4.48 10.62 5.00
CA THR A 116 -4.19 11.50 3.86
C THR A 116 -5.45 12.23 3.45
N LYS A 117 -5.36 13.55 3.33
CA LYS A 117 -6.44 14.38 2.79
C LYS A 117 -6.17 14.68 1.32
N ILE A 118 -7.18 14.42 0.48
CA ILE A 118 -7.20 14.79 -0.95
C ILE A 118 -8.41 15.70 -1.16
N THR A 119 -8.20 16.83 -1.82
CA THR A 119 -9.30 17.73 -2.16
C THR A 119 -10.21 17.10 -3.22
N ASN A 120 -11.40 17.64 -3.35
CA ASN A 120 -12.35 17.26 -4.41
C ASN A 120 -11.80 17.49 -5.85
N LYS A 121 -10.70 18.23 -5.99
CA LYS A 121 -9.98 18.48 -7.26
C LYS A 121 -8.81 17.50 -7.48
N GLY A 122 -8.59 16.54 -6.59
CA GLY A 122 -7.48 15.59 -6.68
C GLY A 122 -6.12 16.16 -6.25
N GLU A 123 -6.12 17.14 -5.35
CA GLU A 123 -4.90 17.74 -4.81
C GLU A 123 -4.57 17.17 -3.44
N PHE A 124 -3.31 16.84 -3.20
CA PHE A 124 -2.85 16.49 -1.85
C PHE A 124 -2.94 17.71 -0.92
N ALA A 125 -3.69 17.57 0.15
CA ALA A 125 -3.94 18.63 1.14
C ALA A 125 -3.36 18.31 2.53
N GLY A 126 -2.35 17.42 2.57
CA GLY A 126 -1.67 17.05 3.80
C GLY A 126 -2.12 15.72 4.39
N GLY A 127 -1.67 15.46 5.63
CA GLY A 127 -2.03 14.26 6.36
C GLY A 127 -1.06 13.98 7.51
N GLN A 128 -1.23 12.81 8.13
CA GLN A 128 -0.48 12.39 9.30
C GLN A 128 0.02 10.96 9.15
N LEU A 129 1.13 10.67 9.80
CA LEU A 129 1.65 9.32 10.01
C LEU A 129 1.67 9.05 11.51
N ILE A 130 1.07 7.95 11.91
CA ILE A 130 0.96 7.51 13.29
C ILE A 130 1.49 6.08 13.36
N PRO A 131 2.24 5.68 14.39
CA PRO A 131 2.61 4.28 14.57
C PRO A 131 1.37 3.39 14.52
N GLY A 132 1.39 2.32 13.72
CA GLY A 132 0.31 1.35 13.68
C GLY A 132 0.17 0.61 15.01
N PHE A 133 -0.94 -0.08 15.21
CA PHE A 133 -1.32 -0.68 16.49
C PHE A 133 -0.22 -1.58 17.08
N SER A 134 0.31 -2.51 16.30
CA SER A 134 1.39 -3.40 16.76
C SER A 134 2.66 -2.66 17.15
N LEU A 135 3.00 -1.58 16.42
CA LEU A 135 4.16 -0.77 16.71
C LEU A 135 3.96 0.05 18.00
N GLN A 136 2.75 0.55 18.23
CA GLN A 136 2.40 1.23 19.48
C GLN A 136 2.55 0.27 20.68
N LEU A 137 1.97 -0.92 20.60
CA LEU A 137 2.05 -1.93 21.65
C LEU A 137 3.51 -2.32 21.96
N SER A 138 4.31 -2.59 20.92
CA SER A 138 5.72 -2.92 21.09
C SER A 138 6.51 -1.77 21.72
N SER A 139 6.21 -0.53 21.36
CA SER A 139 6.87 0.65 21.93
C SER A 139 6.51 0.84 23.40
N MET A 140 5.26 0.54 23.78
CA MET A 140 4.81 0.63 25.16
C MET A 140 5.51 -0.43 26.04
N SER A 141 5.51 -1.69 25.60
CA SER A 141 6.17 -2.78 26.35
C SER A 141 7.69 -2.59 26.49
N ASN A 142 8.35 -2.03 25.47
CA ASN A 142 9.77 -1.75 25.51
C ASN A 142 10.16 -0.59 26.47
N ARG A 143 9.22 0.29 26.81
CA ARG A 143 9.48 1.47 27.62
C ARG A 143 8.90 1.42 29.02
N ALA A 144 7.92 0.59 29.28
CA ALA A 144 7.28 0.44 30.59
C ALA A 144 7.73 -0.87 31.24
N MET A 145 8.52 -0.77 32.31
CA MET A 145 9.20 -1.90 32.95
C MET A 145 8.30 -3.05 33.44
N ASN A 146 6.98 -2.86 33.51
CA ASN A 146 6.02 -3.85 34.00
C ASN A 146 4.87 -4.15 33.02
N LEU A 147 4.99 -3.73 31.75
CA LEU A 147 3.99 -4.05 30.73
C LEU A 147 4.47 -5.24 29.89
N GLU A 148 3.82 -6.37 30.06
CA GLU A 148 4.00 -7.48 29.12
C GLU A 148 3.49 -7.07 27.74
N THR A 149 4.21 -7.52 26.71
CA THR A 149 3.74 -7.29 25.32
C THR A 149 2.41 -8.02 25.14
N PRO A 150 1.30 -7.30 24.88
CA PRO A 150 0.03 -7.96 24.69
C PRO A 150 0.10 -8.91 23.50
N ILE A 151 -0.27 -10.17 23.68
CA ILE A 151 -0.47 -11.11 22.58
C ILE A 151 -1.71 -10.63 21.83
N VAL A 152 -1.53 -10.00 20.69
CA VAL A 152 -2.64 -9.64 19.79
C VAL A 152 -3.22 -10.95 19.26
N LYS A 153 -4.20 -11.50 19.97
CA LYS A 153 -5.05 -12.56 19.42
C LYS A 153 -5.71 -12.01 18.16
N LYS A 154 -5.77 -12.81 17.09
CA LYS A 154 -6.47 -12.44 15.85
C LYS A 154 -7.80 -11.79 16.21
N ILE A 155 -8.03 -10.56 15.74
CA ILE A 155 -9.36 -9.94 15.82
C ILE A 155 -10.30 -10.88 15.05
N PRO A 156 -11.40 -11.35 15.66
CA PRO A 156 -12.34 -12.22 14.96
C PRO A 156 -12.79 -11.54 13.67
N THR A 157 -12.61 -12.21 12.55
CA THR A 157 -12.98 -11.67 11.21
C THR A 157 -14.50 -11.52 11.06
N GLU A 158 -15.27 -12.09 11.97
CA GLU A 158 -16.75 -12.05 11.99
C GLU A 158 -17.32 -10.67 12.36
N THR A 159 -16.50 -9.76 12.90
CA THR A 159 -16.98 -8.44 13.37
C THR A 159 -17.17 -7.43 12.23
N PHE A 160 -16.78 -7.75 10.99
CA PHE A 160 -16.83 -6.85 9.83
C PHE A 160 -17.43 -7.53 8.59
N GLN A 161 -18.57 -8.20 8.75
CA GLN A 161 -19.40 -8.55 7.62
C GLN A 161 -20.28 -7.34 7.27
N TYR A 162 -19.94 -6.67 6.15
CA TYR A 162 -20.79 -5.68 5.49
C TYR A 162 -21.34 -6.28 4.19
#